data_44845492905309122ec6171099d20bc2
#
_entry.id   44845492905309122ec6171099d20bc2
#
_cell.length_a   1.000
_cell.length_b   1.000
_cell.length_c   1.000
_cell.angle_alpha   90.00
_cell.angle_beta   90.00
_cell.angle_gamma   90.00
#
_symmetry.space_group_name_H-M   'P 1'
#
loop_
_entity.id
_entity.type
_entity.pdbx_description
1 polymer ?
#
loop_
_entity_poly.entity_id
_entity_poly.type
_entity_poly.pdbx_seq_one_letter_code
_entity_poly.pdbx_strand_id
1 'polypeptide(L)'
;MTVNDDGQPVIRISEERLWLFGWILLGVVIFFTIIGAMVSPLDADGKPVLLLPEVKAVEDYQNSAQAWISDMAVLDGEVVRILASDKQGDLFSQSRSAQQALQHAVDLAQQVDRTKVPPVAMGVHEKMIAASLGYLESARSALQWVSAPEKNNLDTAEQKLSAARKLRSGLEVNQWLKSR
;
A
#
# COMPACT_ATOMS: atom_id res chain seq x y z
N MET A 1 5.38 -33.56 53.57
CA MET A 1 5.23 -34.47 52.42
C MET A 1 4.40 -35.61 52.93
N THR A 2 3.15 -35.67 52.59
CA THR A 2 2.24 -36.73 53.01
C THR A 2 2.24 -37.82 51.91
N VAL A 3 2.60 -39.02 52.26
CA VAL A 3 2.68 -40.19 51.37
C VAL A 3 1.34 -40.94 51.55
N ASN A 4 0.71 -41.35 50.46
CA ASN A 4 -0.46 -42.20 50.46
C ASN A 4 -0.10 -43.62 50.85
N ASP A 5 -1.02 -44.43 51.27
CA ASP A 5 -0.78 -45.86 51.66
C ASP A 5 -0.12 -46.69 50.55
N ASP A 6 -0.19 -46.25 49.30
CA ASP A 6 0.44 -46.86 48.13
C ASP A 6 1.84 -46.28 47.78
N GLY A 7 2.46 -45.47 48.67
CA GLY A 7 3.81 -44.94 48.47
C GLY A 7 3.97 -43.87 47.40
N GLN A 8 2.87 -43.33 46.85
CA GLN A 8 2.92 -42.25 45.83
C GLN A 8 2.90 -40.87 46.47
N PRO A 9 3.70 -39.88 45.96
CA PRO A 9 3.67 -38.51 46.47
C PRO A 9 2.37 -37.83 46.09
N VAL A 10 1.54 -37.52 47.08
CA VAL A 10 0.31 -36.74 46.87
C VAL A 10 0.61 -35.25 46.97
N ILE A 11 0.53 -34.57 45.86
CA ILE A 11 0.60 -33.10 45.80
C ILE A 11 -0.78 -32.57 46.24
N ARG A 12 -0.92 -32.18 47.49
CA ARG A 12 -2.09 -31.43 47.94
C ARG A 12 -1.94 -29.97 47.58
N ILE A 13 -2.59 -29.55 46.50
CA ILE A 13 -2.73 -28.12 46.16
C ILE A 13 -3.90 -27.62 47.02
N SER A 14 -3.69 -26.58 47.84
CA SER A 14 -4.79 -25.99 48.61
C SER A 14 -5.80 -25.34 47.66
N GLU A 15 -7.08 -25.55 47.92
CA GLU A 15 -8.19 -25.01 47.11
C GLU A 15 -8.06 -23.48 46.88
N GLU A 16 -7.59 -22.75 47.90
CA GLU A 16 -7.36 -21.32 47.83
C GLU A 16 -6.30 -20.94 46.75
N ARG A 17 -5.22 -21.74 46.59
CA ARG A 17 -4.22 -21.49 45.55
C ARG A 17 -4.76 -21.82 44.17
N LEU A 18 -5.55 -22.87 44.02
CA LEU A 18 -6.25 -23.20 42.76
C LEU A 18 -7.18 -22.06 42.33
N TRP A 19 -7.92 -21.50 43.28
CA TRP A 19 -8.82 -20.38 43.01
C TRP A 19 -8.08 -19.12 42.60
N LEU A 20 -6.99 -18.79 43.30
CA LEU A 20 -6.12 -17.66 42.97
C LEU A 20 -5.48 -17.80 41.57
N PHE A 21 -4.99 -19.00 41.22
CA PHE A 21 -4.47 -19.30 39.88
C PHE A 21 -5.54 -19.15 38.78
N GLY A 22 -6.79 -19.55 39.07
CA GLY A 22 -7.92 -19.36 38.19
C GLY A 22 -8.18 -17.89 37.86
N TRP A 23 -8.18 -17.01 38.87
CA TRP A 23 -8.35 -15.58 38.70
C TRP A 23 -7.19 -14.91 37.95
N ILE A 24 -5.96 -15.32 38.22
CA ILE A 24 -4.78 -14.80 37.50
C ILE A 24 -4.86 -15.19 36.01
N LEU A 25 -5.19 -16.46 35.73
CA LEU A 25 -5.32 -16.94 34.35
C LEU A 25 -6.44 -16.19 33.61
N LEU A 26 -7.60 -16.00 34.26
CA LEU A 26 -8.71 -15.22 33.71
C LEU A 26 -8.29 -13.77 33.42
N GLY A 27 -7.58 -13.13 34.33
CA GLY A 27 -7.04 -11.78 34.14
C GLY A 27 -6.10 -11.67 32.96
N VAL A 28 -5.20 -12.65 32.79
CA VAL A 28 -4.27 -12.74 31.65
C VAL A 28 -5.04 -12.91 30.34
N VAL A 29 -6.04 -13.79 30.29
CA VAL A 29 -6.85 -13.99 29.08
C VAL A 29 -7.59 -12.72 28.70
N ILE A 30 -8.24 -12.05 29.67
CA ILE A 30 -8.95 -10.78 29.44
C ILE A 30 -7.98 -9.71 28.92
N PHE A 31 -6.79 -9.59 29.55
CA PHE A 31 -5.77 -8.63 29.14
C PHE A 31 -5.31 -8.82 27.69
N PHE A 32 -4.98 -10.07 27.31
CA PHE A 32 -4.60 -10.37 25.94
C PHE A 32 -5.74 -10.21 24.93
N THR A 33 -6.99 -10.48 25.36
CA THR A 33 -8.16 -10.25 24.51
C THR A 33 -8.36 -8.76 24.23
N ILE A 34 -8.19 -7.90 25.24
CA ILE A 34 -8.30 -6.44 25.06
C ILE A 34 -7.18 -5.92 24.15
N ILE A 35 -5.93 -6.34 24.38
CA ILE A 35 -4.81 -5.95 23.50
C ILE A 35 -5.06 -6.45 22.07
N GLY A 36 -5.49 -7.70 21.92
CA GLY A 36 -5.80 -8.26 20.60
C GLY A 36 -6.88 -7.47 19.86
N ALA A 37 -7.94 -7.08 20.58
CA ALA A 37 -9.02 -6.27 20.02
C ALA A 37 -8.58 -4.84 19.64
N MET A 38 -7.64 -4.24 20.39
CA MET A 38 -7.12 -2.88 20.08
C MET A 38 -6.13 -2.86 18.91
N VAL A 39 -5.43 -3.96 18.65
CA VAL A 39 -4.39 -4.05 17.60
C VAL A 39 -4.94 -4.65 16.31
N SER A 40 -6.07 -5.39 16.38
CA SER A 40 -6.69 -6.00 15.20
C SER A 40 -7.49 -4.97 14.39
N PRO A 41 -7.34 -4.94 13.06
CA PRO A 41 -8.22 -4.15 12.21
C PRO A 41 -9.67 -4.61 12.42
N LEU A 42 -10.58 -3.66 12.43
CA LEU A 42 -12.03 -3.93 12.57
C LEU A 42 -12.60 -4.22 11.18
N ASP A 43 -13.45 -5.24 11.09
CA ASP A 43 -14.27 -5.50 9.92
C ASP A 43 -15.40 -4.46 9.79
N ALA A 44 -16.08 -4.42 8.65
CA ALA A 44 -17.22 -3.54 8.40
C ALA A 44 -18.31 -3.63 9.50
N ASP A 45 -18.41 -4.77 10.19
CA ASP A 45 -19.29 -5.03 11.32
C ASP A 45 -18.69 -4.67 12.69
N GLY A 46 -17.49 -4.07 12.73
CA GLY A 46 -16.81 -3.69 13.98
C GLY A 46 -16.20 -4.86 14.77
N LYS A 47 -16.04 -6.02 14.13
CA LYS A 47 -15.40 -7.19 14.76
C LYS A 47 -13.89 -7.20 14.51
N PRO A 48 -13.05 -7.55 15.51
CA PRO A 48 -11.62 -7.66 15.29
C PRO A 48 -11.30 -8.84 14.36
N VAL A 49 -10.64 -8.55 13.24
CA VAL A 49 -10.19 -9.56 12.28
C VAL A 49 -8.79 -10.01 12.67
N LEU A 50 -8.65 -11.23 13.14
CA LEU A 50 -7.36 -11.85 13.42
C LEU A 50 -6.77 -12.39 12.09
N LEU A 51 -6.08 -11.53 11.35
CA LEU A 51 -5.39 -11.92 10.13
C LEU A 51 -4.06 -12.60 10.46
N LEU A 52 -3.80 -13.73 9.80
CA LEU A 52 -2.44 -14.29 9.77
C LEU A 52 -1.48 -13.25 9.18
N PRO A 53 -0.21 -13.15 9.65
CA PRO A 53 0.75 -12.15 9.18
C PRO A 53 0.89 -12.10 7.65
N GLU A 54 0.79 -13.25 6.99
CA GLU A 54 0.86 -13.36 5.53
C GLU A 54 -0.38 -12.74 4.85
N VAL A 55 -1.57 -12.98 5.39
CA VAL A 55 -2.83 -12.43 4.88
C VAL A 55 -2.84 -10.92 5.06
N LYS A 56 -2.38 -10.43 6.21
CA LYS A 56 -2.24 -9.00 6.47
C LYS A 56 -1.26 -8.35 5.48
N ALA A 57 -0.11 -8.99 5.21
CA ALA A 57 0.87 -8.46 4.25
C ALA A 57 0.29 -8.35 2.83
N VAL A 58 -0.59 -9.27 2.43
CA VAL A 58 -1.30 -9.21 1.14
C VAL A 58 -2.30 -8.06 1.12
N GLU A 59 -3.09 -7.90 2.19
CA GLU A 59 -4.07 -6.82 2.29
C GLU A 59 -3.40 -5.44 2.32
N ASP A 60 -2.34 -5.27 3.11
CA ASP A 60 -1.55 -4.03 3.18
C ASP A 60 -0.97 -3.69 1.80
N TYR A 61 -0.50 -4.70 1.07
CA TYR A 61 0.00 -4.51 -0.30
C TYR A 61 -1.13 -4.11 -1.26
N GLN A 62 -2.31 -4.74 -1.20
CA GLN A 62 -3.46 -4.39 -2.03
C GLN A 62 -3.91 -2.94 -1.80
N ASN A 63 -3.97 -2.52 -0.53
CA ASN A 63 -4.31 -1.14 -0.17
C ASN A 63 -3.27 -0.15 -0.73
N SER A 64 -1.98 -0.45 -0.60
CA SER A 64 -0.90 0.37 -1.17
C SER A 64 -0.99 0.43 -2.70
N ALA A 65 -1.25 -0.69 -3.36
CA ALA A 65 -1.38 -0.76 -4.81
C ALA A 65 -2.56 0.08 -5.33
N GLN A 66 -3.69 0.08 -4.62
CA GLN A 66 -4.84 0.94 -4.96
C GLN A 66 -4.51 2.42 -4.79
N ALA A 67 -3.80 2.78 -3.72
CA ALA A 67 -3.33 4.15 -3.52
C ALA A 67 -2.42 4.60 -4.67
N TRP A 68 -1.45 3.78 -5.09
CA TRP A 68 -0.56 4.12 -6.22
C TRP A 68 -1.29 4.25 -7.55
N ILE A 69 -2.31 3.41 -7.81
CA ILE A 69 -3.15 3.55 -9.01
C ILE A 69 -3.89 4.90 -8.99
N SER A 70 -4.38 5.31 -7.82
CA SER A 70 -5.00 6.62 -7.63
C SER A 70 -4.01 7.77 -7.85
N ASP A 71 -2.79 7.64 -7.33
CA ASP A 71 -1.72 8.64 -7.52
C ASP A 71 -1.30 8.73 -8.99
N MET A 72 -1.25 7.60 -9.72
CA MET A 72 -1.05 7.60 -11.17
C MET A 72 -2.16 8.35 -11.90
N ALA A 73 -3.42 8.28 -11.43
CA ALA A 73 -4.52 9.02 -12.01
C ALA A 73 -4.40 10.53 -11.75
N VAL A 74 -3.91 10.93 -10.58
CA VAL A 74 -3.60 12.34 -10.28
C VAL A 74 -2.49 12.85 -11.18
N LEU A 75 -1.37 12.09 -11.29
CA LEU A 75 -0.26 12.39 -12.19
C LEU A 75 -0.71 12.53 -13.65
N ASP A 76 -1.61 11.67 -14.09
CA ASP A 76 -2.20 11.76 -15.42
C ASP A 76 -2.87 13.13 -15.65
N GLY A 77 -3.67 13.56 -14.70
CA GLY A 77 -4.33 14.88 -14.73
C GLY A 77 -3.32 16.05 -14.71
N GLU A 78 -2.24 15.94 -13.95
CA GLU A 78 -1.17 16.95 -13.88
C GLU A 78 -0.45 17.07 -15.23
N VAL A 79 -0.04 15.95 -15.81
CA VAL A 79 0.65 15.90 -17.11
C VAL A 79 -0.27 16.42 -18.22
N VAL A 80 -1.53 16.00 -18.27
CA VAL A 80 -2.51 16.53 -19.24
C VAL A 80 -2.63 18.05 -19.13
N ARG A 81 -2.72 18.59 -17.93
CA ARG A 81 -2.82 20.05 -17.72
C ARG A 81 -1.59 20.78 -18.23
N ILE A 82 -0.39 20.21 -18.02
CA ILE A 82 0.86 20.78 -18.52
C ILE A 82 0.88 20.76 -20.05
N LEU A 83 0.46 19.67 -20.69
CA LEU A 83 0.46 19.53 -22.14
C LEU A 83 -0.62 20.41 -22.83
N ALA A 84 -1.75 20.61 -22.14
CA ALA A 84 -2.85 21.44 -22.62
C ALA A 84 -2.65 22.94 -22.38
N SER A 85 -1.65 23.34 -21.58
CA SER A 85 -1.42 24.75 -21.28
C SER A 85 -0.96 25.50 -22.53
N ASP A 86 -1.68 26.57 -22.88
CA ASP A 86 -1.45 27.40 -24.05
C ASP A 86 -0.07 28.09 -23.93
N LYS A 87 0.61 28.30 -25.06
CA LYS A 87 1.93 28.97 -25.15
C LYS A 87 1.93 30.41 -24.62
N GLN A 88 0.75 30.97 -24.34
CA GLN A 88 0.55 32.35 -23.82
C GLN A 88 0.54 32.42 -22.27
N GLY A 89 0.63 31.28 -21.58
CA GLY A 89 0.69 31.25 -20.11
C GLY A 89 2.08 31.65 -19.57
N ASP A 90 2.13 31.95 -18.27
CA ASP A 90 3.38 32.19 -17.56
C ASP A 90 4.29 30.96 -17.60
N LEU A 91 5.36 31.04 -18.41
CA LEU A 91 6.34 29.96 -18.57
C LEU A 91 6.96 29.52 -17.24
N PHE A 92 7.06 30.42 -16.28
CA PHE A 92 7.59 30.11 -14.96
C PHE A 92 6.65 29.18 -14.18
N SER A 93 5.35 29.47 -14.20
CA SER A 93 4.36 28.62 -13.54
C SER A 93 4.21 27.25 -14.22
N GLN A 94 4.29 27.21 -15.55
CA GLN A 94 4.29 25.94 -16.31
C GLN A 94 5.51 25.08 -15.98
N SER A 95 6.70 25.68 -15.97
CA SER A 95 7.95 24.98 -15.62
C SER A 95 7.89 24.43 -14.17
N ARG A 96 7.37 25.26 -13.25
CA ARG A 96 7.19 24.83 -11.87
C ARG A 96 6.21 23.64 -11.74
N SER A 97 5.10 23.70 -12.45
CA SER A 97 4.11 22.61 -12.46
C SER A 97 4.69 21.33 -13.05
N ALA A 98 5.48 21.44 -14.12
CA ALA A 98 6.16 20.29 -14.73
C ALA A 98 7.23 19.69 -13.82
N GLN A 99 7.98 20.51 -13.08
CA GLN A 99 8.92 20.03 -12.07
C GLN A 99 8.23 19.33 -10.91
N GLN A 100 7.10 19.86 -10.45
CA GLN A 100 6.30 19.24 -9.39
C GLN A 100 5.74 17.90 -9.83
N ALA A 101 5.19 17.79 -11.05
CA ALA A 101 4.73 16.52 -11.60
C ALA A 101 5.85 15.50 -11.76
N LEU A 102 7.04 15.93 -12.19
CA LEU A 102 8.20 15.06 -12.25
C LEU A 102 8.64 14.57 -10.87
N GLN A 103 8.69 15.46 -9.87
CA GLN A 103 9.02 15.08 -8.49
C GLN A 103 8.00 14.06 -7.94
N HIS A 104 6.70 14.32 -8.13
CA HIS A 104 5.64 13.41 -7.74
C HIS A 104 5.80 12.02 -8.40
N ALA A 105 6.13 11.99 -9.71
CA ALA A 105 6.38 10.74 -10.41
C ALA A 105 7.62 9.99 -9.90
N VAL A 106 8.68 10.69 -9.52
CA VAL A 106 9.88 10.10 -8.89
C VAL A 106 9.52 9.50 -7.54
N ASP A 107 8.80 10.24 -6.71
CA ASP A 107 8.41 9.79 -5.38
C ASP A 107 7.51 8.54 -5.45
N LEU A 108 6.56 8.53 -6.39
CA LEU A 108 5.70 7.38 -6.64
C LEU A 108 6.51 6.15 -7.10
N ALA A 109 7.41 6.31 -8.06
CA ALA A 109 8.24 5.22 -8.55
C ALA A 109 9.13 4.64 -7.43
N GLN A 110 9.69 5.50 -6.56
CA GLN A 110 10.48 5.06 -5.41
C GLN A 110 9.63 4.35 -4.36
N GLN A 111 8.41 4.80 -4.09
CA GLN A 111 7.51 4.14 -3.15
C GLN A 111 7.16 2.73 -3.62
N VAL A 112 6.84 2.58 -4.91
CA VAL A 112 6.57 1.28 -5.52
C VAL A 112 7.79 0.37 -5.40
N ASP A 113 8.99 0.83 -5.82
CA ASP A 113 10.22 0.04 -5.85
C ASP A 113 10.65 -0.45 -4.45
N ARG A 114 10.51 0.40 -3.42
CA ARG A 114 10.96 0.09 -2.04
C ARG A 114 9.97 -0.75 -1.25
N THR A 115 8.79 -1.01 -1.78
CA THR A 115 7.74 -1.72 -1.03
C THR A 115 8.04 -3.20 -0.91
N LYS A 116 7.79 -3.74 0.29
CA LYS A 116 7.91 -5.17 0.56
C LYS A 116 6.78 -5.93 -0.15
N VAL A 117 7.14 -6.81 -1.07
CA VAL A 117 6.18 -7.50 -1.94
C VAL A 117 5.89 -8.90 -1.41
N PRO A 118 4.62 -9.25 -1.12
CA PRO A 118 4.25 -10.64 -0.85
C PRO A 118 4.51 -11.52 -2.09
N PRO A 119 4.94 -12.79 -1.95
CA PRO A 119 5.26 -13.66 -3.09
C PRO A 119 4.12 -13.79 -4.11
N VAL A 120 2.87 -13.80 -3.63
CA VAL A 120 1.67 -13.90 -4.47
C VAL A 120 1.39 -12.64 -5.31
N ALA A 121 1.99 -11.50 -4.95
CA ALA A 121 1.81 -10.22 -5.62
C ALA A 121 2.91 -9.87 -6.64
N MET A 122 3.95 -10.70 -6.79
CA MET A 122 5.12 -10.36 -7.61
C MET A 122 4.77 -9.98 -9.04
N GLY A 123 3.90 -10.76 -9.71
CA GLY A 123 3.50 -10.47 -11.10
C GLY A 123 2.65 -9.20 -11.26
N VAL A 124 1.92 -8.78 -10.20
CA VAL A 124 1.21 -7.50 -10.18
C VAL A 124 2.18 -6.37 -9.91
N HIS A 125 3.16 -6.59 -9.02
CA HIS A 125 4.17 -5.62 -8.66
C HIS A 125 5.05 -5.23 -9.85
N GLU A 126 5.50 -6.18 -10.67
CA GLU A 126 6.23 -5.90 -11.91
C GLU A 126 5.45 -4.96 -12.85
N LYS A 127 4.15 -5.19 -12.99
CA LYS A 127 3.28 -4.30 -13.77
C LYS A 127 3.14 -2.92 -13.12
N MET A 128 3.13 -2.86 -11.78
CA MET A 128 3.07 -1.62 -11.02
C MET A 128 4.34 -0.79 -11.24
N ILE A 129 5.51 -1.42 -11.17
CA ILE A 129 6.80 -0.79 -11.49
C ILE A 129 6.78 -0.26 -12.93
N ALA A 130 6.37 -1.08 -13.91
CA ALA A 130 6.31 -0.65 -15.30
C ALA A 130 5.38 0.55 -15.51
N ALA A 131 4.22 0.59 -14.83
CA ALA A 131 3.29 1.70 -14.90
C ALA A 131 3.86 2.98 -14.25
N SER A 132 4.45 2.89 -13.06
CA SER A 132 5.05 4.03 -12.38
C SER A 132 6.21 4.64 -13.16
N LEU A 133 7.08 3.80 -13.75
CA LEU A 133 8.15 4.25 -14.66
C LEU A 133 7.58 4.89 -15.93
N GLY A 134 6.47 4.36 -16.48
CA GLY A 134 5.79 4.96 -17.60
C GLY A 134 5.30 6.39 -17.31
N TYR A 135 4.74 6.63 -16.13
CA TYR A 135 4.35 7.97 -15.68
C TYR A 135 5.56 8.87 -15.43
N LEU A 136 6.66 8.34 -14.89
CA LEU A 136 7.91 9.08 -14.73
C LEU A 136 8.47 9.57 -16.08
N GLU A 137 8.50 8.70 -17.09
CA GLU A 137 8.92 9.07 -18.44
C GLU A 137 7.98 10.10 -19.08
N SER A 138 6.67 9.96 -18.86
CA SER A 138 5.68 10.93 -19.33
C SER A 138 5.88 12.31 -18.70
N ALA A 139 6.04 12.39 -17.37
CA ALA A 139 6.30 13.64 -16.66
C ALA A 139 7.62 14.30 -17.10
N ARG A 140 8.67 13.48 -17.33
CA ARG A 140 9.95 13.96 -17.87
C ARG A 140 9.78 14.56 -19.28
N SER A 141 9.03 13.89 -20.14
CA SER A 141 8.77 14.37 -21.50
C SER A 141 7.92 15.64 -21.50
N ALA A 142 6.98 15.77 -20.56
CA ALA A 142 6.21 17.00 -20.37
C ALA A 142 7.09 18.18 -19.93
N LEU A 143 8.04 17.96 -19.02
CA LEU A 143 9.02 18.97 -18.63
C LEU A 143 9.91 19.38 -19.81
N GLN A 144 10.32 18.40 -20.64
CA GLN A 144 11.10 18.68 -21.85
C GLN A 144 10.32 19.53 -22.85
N TRP A 145 9.02 19.24 -23.05
CA TRP A 145 8.16 20.06 -23.90
C TRP A 145 8.00 21.48 -23.38
N VAL A 146 7.83 21.68 -22.08
CA VAL A 146 7.76 23.03 -21.48
C VAL A 146 9.08 23.80 -21.70
N SER A 147 10.22 23.12 -21.60
CA SER A 147 11.54 23.72 -21.76
C SER A 147 11.87 24.03 -23.24
N ALA A 148 11.38 23.22 -24.16
CA ALA A 148 11.57 23.35 -25.61
C ALA A 148 10.26 23.02 -26.33
N PRO A 149 9.36 24.01 -26.53
CA PRO A 149 8.00 23.79 -27.01
C PRO A 149 7.95 23.53 -28.53
N GLU A 150 8.56 22.44 -28.92
CA GLU A 150 8.56 21.91 -30.28
C GLU A 150 7.46 20.85 -30.43
N LYS A 151 6.83 20.77 -31.60
CA LYS A 151 5.78 19.79 -31.87
C LYS A 151 6.24 18.35 -31.58
N ASN A 152 7.47 18.01 -31.92
CA ASN A 152 8.03 16.69 -31.69
C ASN A 152 8.12 16.30 -30.20
N ASN A 153 8.41 17.28 -29.34
CA ASN A 153 8.45 17.08 -27.89
C ASN A 153 7.02 16.89 -27.33
N LEU A 154 6.04 17.61 -27.86
CA LEU A 154 4.64 17.41 -27.51
C LEU A 154 4.15 16.02 -27.91
N ASP A 155 4.33 15.63 -29.17
CA ASP A 155 3.94 14.32 -29.69
C ASP A 155 4.59 13.20 -28.88
N THR A 156 5.86 13.35 -28.50
CA THR A 156 6.58 12.39 -27.65
C THR A 156 5.94 12.28 -26.25
N ALA A 157 5.63 13.42 -25.62
CA ALA A 157 5.02 13.43 -24.29
C ALA A 157 3.61 12.80 -24.29
N GLU A 158 2.80 13.10 -25.30
CA GLU A 158 1.47 12.49 -25.48
C GLU A 158 1.58 10.96 -25.70
N GLN A 159 2.53 10.52 -26.51
CA GLN A 159 2.77 9.09 -26.74
C GLN A 159 3.16 8.36 -25.44
N LYS A 160 4.07 8.94 -24.64
CA LYS A 160 4.50 8.39 -23.35
C LYS A 160 3.33 8.34 -22.36
N LEU A 161 2.52 9.41 -22.28
CA LEU A 161 1.34 9.43 -21.44
C LEU A 161 0.32 8.37 -21.86
N SER A 162 0.08 8.22 -23.17
CA SER A 162 -0.82 7.18 -23.67
C SER A 162 -0.34 5.76 -23.33
N ALA A 163 0.97 5.51 -23.40
CA ALA A 163 1.56 4.24 -23.00
C ALA A 163 1.38 3.97 -21.48
N ALA A 164 1.64 4.98 -20.64
CA ALA A 164 1.46 4.90 -19.19
C ALA A 164 -0.01 4.61 -18.82
N ARG A 165 -0.96 5.27 -19.49
CA ARG A 165 -2.41 5.01 -19.31
C ARG A 165 -2.80 3.57 -19.60
N LYS A 166 -2.24 2.96 -20.65
CA LYS A 166 -2.52 1.56 -21.00
C LYS A 166 -2.02 0.62 -19.88
N LEU A 167 -0.86 0.91 -19.29
CA LEU A 167 -0.33 0.12 -18.19
C LEU A 167 -1.22 0.27 -16.94
N ARG A 168 -1.60 1.50 -16.58
CA ARG A 168 -2.51 1.76 -15.45
C ARG A 168 -3.86 1.08 -15.65
N SER A 169 -4.49 1.22 -16.82
CA SER A 169 -5.79 0.59 -17.09
C SER A 169 -5.75 -0.93 -16.97
N GLY A 170 -4.62 -1.55 -17.34
CA GLY A 170 -4.40 -2.97 -17.12
C GLY A 170 -4.34 -3.36 -15.62
N LEU A 171 -3.88 -2.47 -14.76
CA LEU A 171 -3.90 -2.65 -13.30
C LEU A 171 -5.30 -2.44 -12.72
N GLU A 172 -6.03 -1.42 -13.18
CA GLU A 172 -7.40 -1.10 -12.74
C GLU A 172 -8.40 -2.24 -12.98
N VAL A 173 -8.21 -3.02 -14.06
CA VAL A 173 -9.08 -4.17 -14.36
C VAL A 173 -8.60 -5.47 -13.72
N ASN A 174 -7.48 -5.47 -13.03
CA ASN A 174 -6.92 -6.67 -12.41
C ASN A 174 -7.80 -7.15 -11.25
N GLN A 175 -8.36 -8.36 -11.40
CA GLN A 175 -9.28 -8.93 -10.40
C GLN A 175 -8.62 -9.12 -9.04
N TRP A 176 -7.33 -9.47 -9.01
CA TRP A 176 -6.59 -9.67 -7.76
C TRP A 176 -6.51 -8.39 -6.91
N LEU A 177 -6.43 -7.22 -7.54
CA LEU A 177 -6.48 -5.93 -6.85
C LEU A 177 -7.89 -5.53 -6.39
N LYS A 178 -8.94 -6.14 -6.95
CA LYS A 178 -10.35 -5.83 -6.63
C LYS A 178 -10.98 -6.82 -5.65
N SER A 179 -10.34 -7.96 -5.38
CA SER A 179 -10.87 -8.98 -4.47
C SER A 179 -10.81 -8.49 -3.02
N ARG A 180 -11.90 -7.92 -2.57
CA ARG A 180 -12.30 -7.71 -1.18
C ARG A 180 -13.56 -8.51 -0.90
#